data_850d2bfe9ff9401b81484cbe99a6ff49
#
_entry.id   850d2bfe9ff9401b81484cbe99a6ff49
#
_cell.length_a   1.000
_cell.length_b   1.000
_cell.length_c   1.000
_cell.angle_alpha   90.00
_cell.angle_beta   90.00
_cell.angle_gamma   90.00
#
_symmetry.space_group_name_H-M   'P 1'
#
loop_
_entity.id
_entity.type
_entity.pdbx_description
1 polymer ?
#
loop_
_entity_poly.entity_id
_entity_poly.type
_entity_poly.pdbx_seq_one_letter_code
_entity_poly.pdbx_strand_id
1 'polypeptide(L)'
;MAHTAGVPLIVDNTVATPYLIQPLAHGADIVVHSATKYLGGHGTAIAGVIVDGGGFDWRGGRFPGFTEPDPSYHGAVYADLGAPAYALEARVQLLRDLGSAVSPFNAFLISQGLETLSLRIERHVSNAQAVAEFLTEQPNVTWVSYAGLPSSPWYERARRLAPRGAGAVIGFELAGGVDAGKRFVEALTLHSHVANIGDVRSLVIHPASTTHSQLTPEEQLGAGVTPGLVRLAVGIEGIADILDDLRAGLATAGV
;
A
#
# COMPACT_ATOMS: atom_id res chain seq x y z
N MET A 1 -8.18 2.83 -21.20
CA MET A 1 -7.77 1.46 -21.60
C MET A 1 -8.73 0.40 -21.05
N ALA A 2 -9.00 0.31 -19.73
CA ALA A 2 -9.94 -0.69 -19.21
C ALA A 2 -11.32 -0.60 -19.86
N HIS A 3 -11.97 0.55 -19.79
CA HIS A 3 -13.30 0.79 -20.38
C HIS A 3 -13.32 0.59 -21.90
N THR A 4 -12.24 0.97 -22.62
CA THR A 4 -12.12 0.69 -24.05
C THR A 4 -12.09 -0.81 -24.35
N ALA A 5 -11.61 -1.61 -23.38
CA ALA A 5 -11.64 -3.07 -23.47
C ALA A 5 -12.95 -3.68 -22.92
N GLY A 6 -13.91 -2.87 -22.45
CA GLY A 6 -15.17 -3.32 -21.86
C GLY A 6 -15.01 -4.04 -20.52
N VAL A 7 -14.00 -3.65 -19.72
CA VAL A 7 -13.76 -4.21 -18.39
C VAL A 7 -13.69 -3.09 -17.33
N PRO A 8 -14.09 -3.35 -16.06
CA PRO A 8 -14.00 -2.36 -15.01
C PRO A 8 -12.55 -2.09 -14.62
N LEU A 9 -12.28 -0.88 -14.13
CA LEU A 9 -11.02 -0.51 -13.50
C LEU A 9 -11.15 -0.69 -11.98
N ILE A 10 -10.43 -1.67 -11.44
CA ILE A 10 -10.31 -1.89 -10.00
C ILE A 10 -8.96 -1.32 -9.53
N VAL A 11 -8.99 -0.50 -8.50
CA VAL A 11 -7.77 0.12 -7.93
C VAL A 11 -7.61 -0.30 -6.48
N ASP A 12 -6.48 -0.95 -6.16
CA ASP A 12 -6.03 -1.09 -4.78
C ASP A 12 -5.42 0.24 -4.30
N ASN A 13 -6.14 0.93 -3.43
CA ASN A 13 -5.75 2.25 -2.90
C ASN A 13 -5.23 2.18 -1.46
N THR A 14 -4.77 1.00 -1.04
CA THR A 14 -4.29 0.75 0.33
C THR A 14 -3.21 1.72 0.76
N VAL A 15 -2.20 1.96 -0.10
CA VAL A 15 -1.04 2.79 0.25
C VAL A 15 -1.37 4.27 0.25
N ALA A 16 -2.14 4.73 -0.75
CA ALA A 16 -2.50 6.14 -0.85
C ALA A 16 -3.60 6.55 0.15
N THR A 17 -4.46 5.63 0.54
CA THR A 17 -5.67 5.90 1.33
C THR A 17 -6.65 6.85 0.61
N PRO A 18 -7.90 6.95 1.03
CA PRO A 18 -8.82 7.94 0.45
C PRO A 18 -8.44 9.39 0.78
N TYR A 19 -7.48 9.59 1.70
CA TYR A 19 -6.99 10.92 2.04
C TYR A 19 -6.08 11.51 0.94
N LEU A 20 -5.15 10.71 0.39
CA LEU A 20 -4.23 11.18 -0.64
C LEU A 20 -4.82 11.09 -2.05
N ILE A 21 -5.49 9.97 -2.38
CA ILE A 21 -6.09 9.75 -3.70
C ILE A 21 -7.50 9.20 -3.55
N GLN A 22 -8.42 9.70 -4.37
CA GLN A 22 -9.79 9.20 -4.50
C GLN A 22 -9.97 8.61 -5.91
N PRO A 23 -9.68 7.32 -6.14
CA PRO A 23 -9.63 6.75 -7.49
C PRO A 23 -10.96 6.82 -8.26
N LEU A 24 -12.11 6.78 -7.59
CA LEU A 24 -13.42 6.93 -8.23
C LEU A 24 -13.54 8.29 -8.95
N ALA A 25 -12.96 9.36 -8.39
CA ALA A 25 -12.93 10.67 -9.04
C ALA A 25 -12.02 10.71 -10.28
N HIS A 26 -11.18 9.69 -10.47
CA HIS A 26 -10.27 9.53 -11.60
C HIS A 26 -10.69 8.42 -12.56
N GLY A 27 -11.94 7.94 -12.46
CA GLY A 27 -12.51 6.95 -13.38
C GLY A 27 -12.26 5.49 -13.01
N ALA A 28 -11.90 5.18 -11.77
CA ALA A 28 -12.01 3.83 -11.26
C ALA A 28 -13.48 3.47 -11.03
N ASP A 29 -13.83 2.20 -11.23
CA ASP A 29 -15.18 1.70 -10.97
C ASP A 29 -15.29 1.10 -9.57
N ILE A 30 -14.22 0.44 -9.12
CA ILE A 30 -14.14 -0.22 -7.83
C ILE A 30 -12.83 0.16 -7.16
N VAL A 31 -12.88 0.41 -5.87
CA VAL A 31 -11.69 0.66 -5.04
C VAL A 31 -11.64 -0.37 -3.92
N VAL A 32 -10.46 -0.97 -3.73
CA VAL A 32 -10.21 -1.87 -2.61
C VAL A 32 -9.17 -1.28 -1.67
N HIS A 33 -9.29 -1.59 -0.40
CA HIS A 33 -8.31 -1.25 0.62
C HIS A 33 -8.05 -2.46 1.52
N SER A 34 -6.80 -2.77 1.79
CA SER A 34 -6.46 -3.48 3.00
C SER A 34 -6.60 -2.52 4.19
N ALA A 35 -7.74 -2.61 4.89
CA ALA A 35 -7.98 -1.78 6.07
C ALA A 35 -7.03 -2.12 7.24
N THR A 36 -6.38 -3.27 7.17
CA THR A 36 -5.27 -3.71 8.02
C THR A 36 -4.13 -2.69 8.08
N LYS A 37 -3.91 -1.94 6.97
CA LYS A 37 -2.79 -1.00 6.80
C LYS A 37 -3.16 0.38 7.35
N TYR A 38 -2.92 1.42 6.59
CA TYR A 38 -3.13 2.82 7.01
C TYR A 38 -4.53 3.15 7.53
N LEU A 39 -5.60 2.48 7.07
CA LEU A 39 -6.95 2.77 7.57
C LEU A 39 -7.07 2.45 9.06
N GLY A 40 -6.68 1.25 9.48
CA GLY A 40 -6.55 0.90 10.89
C GLY A 40 -5.34 1.56 11.54
N GLY A 41 -4.19 1.48 10.89
CA GLY A 41 -2.97 2.22 11.19
C GLY A 41 -2.14 1.73 12.39
N HIS A 42 -2.60 0.73 13.14
CA HIS A 42 -1.98 0.34 14.41
C HIS A 42 -1.44 -1.10 14.43
N GLY A 43 -1.58 -1.84 13.32
CA GLY A 43 -1.15 -3.24 13.23
C GLY A 43 -1.93 -4.20 14.13
N THR A 44 -3.13 -3.82 14.59
CA THR A 44 -3.90 -4.56 15.62
C THR A 44 -5.12 -5.28 15.07
N ALA A 45 -5.52 -5.02 13.82
CA ALA A 45 -6.73 -5.58 13.22
C ALA A 45 -6.51 -5.93 11.75
N ILE A 46 -7.13 -7.01 11.30
CA ILE A 46 -7.14 -7.44 9.90
C ILE A 46 -8.53 -7.22 9.34
N ALA A 47 -8.62 -6.46 8.23
CA ALA A 47 -9.84 -6.29 7.46
C ALA A 47 -9.57 -5.78 6.04
N GLY A 48 -10.58 -5.89 5.18
CA GLY A 48 -10.62 -5.31 3.86
C GLY A 48 -11.87 -4.45 3.68
N VAL A 49 -11.81 -3.52 2.72
CA VAL A 49 -12.94 -2.70 2.30
C VAL A 49 -13.02 -2.72 0.77
N ILE A 50 -14.21 -2.92 0.25
CA ILE A 50 -14.57 -2.76 -1.16
C ILE A 50 -15.50 -1.56 -1.26
N VAL A 51 -15.16 -0.62 -2.15
CA VAL A 51 -16.00 0.54 -2.49
C VAL A 51 -16.39 0.41 -3.96
N ASP A 52 -17.67 0.19 -4.20
CA ASP A 52 -18.25 0.13 -5.53
C ASP A 52 -18.75 1.53 -5.94
N GLY A 53 -18.23 2.06 -7.06
CA GLY A 53 -18.66 3.34 -7.60
C GLY A 53 -20.04 3.30 -8.25
N GLY A 54 -20.57 2.10 -8.54
CA GLY A 54 -21.90 1.89 -9.08
C GLY A 54 -22.11 2.35 -10.52
N GLY A 55 -21.04 2.77 -11.21
CA GLY A 55 -21.14 3.36 -12.56
C GLY A 55 -20.80 2.40 -13.70
N PHE A 56 -20.28 1.21 -13.45
CA PHE A 56 -19.89 0.28 -14.50
C PHE A 56 -21.09 -0.47 -15.06
N ASP A 57 -21.19 -0.52 -16.42
CA ASP A 57 -22.23 -1.30 -17.10
C ASP A 57 -21.83 -2.79 -17.20
N TRP A 58 -22.42 -3.60 -16.34
CA TRP A 58 -22.22 -5.05 -16.32
C TRP A 58 -22.89 -5.79 -17.49
N ARG A 59 -23.76 -5.11 -18.28
CA ARG A 59 -24.53 -5.71 -19.37
C ARG A 59 -23.78 -5.82 -20.69
N GLY A 60 -22.49 -5.49 -20.71
CA GLY A 60 -21.65 -5.56 -21.93
C GLY A 60 -21.33 -6.97 -22.44
N GLY A 61 -22.02 -8.02 -21.97
CA GLY A 61 -21.94 -9.40 -22.46
C GLY A 61 -20.74 -10.21 -21.96
N ARG A 62 -19.89 -9.64 -21.09
CA ARG A 62 -18.68 -10.31 -20.56
C ARG A 62 -18.83 -10.86 -19.14
N PHE A 63 -19.91 -10.52 -18.46
CA PHE A 63 -20.07 -10.77 -17.04
C PHE A 63 -21.39 -11.52 -16.76
N PRO A 64 -21.50 -12.80 -17.17
CA PRO A 64 -22.73 -13.57 -16.97
C PRO A 64 -23.12 -13.71 -15.50
N GLY A 65 -22.15 -13.77 -14.58
CA GLY A 65 -22.41 -13.78 -13.15
C GLY A 65 -23.17 -12.56 -12.61
N PHE A 66 -23.19 -11.44 -13.35
CA PHE A 66 -23.96 -10.24 -13.00
C PHE A 66 -25.29 -10.14 -13.75
N THR A 67 -25.40 -10.77 -14.93
CA THR A 67 -26.50 -10.56 -15.88
C THR A 67 -27.43 -11.75 -16.00
N GLU A 68 -27.04 -12.94 -15.55
CA GLU A 68 -27.85 -14.13 -15.50
C GLU A 68 -28.42 -14.34 -14.08
N PRO A 69 -29.59 -15.05 -13.97
CA PRO A 69 -30.16 -15.36 -12.66
C PRO A 69 -29.23 -16.24 -11.82
N ASP A 70 -28.90 -15.80 -10.61
CA ASP A 70 -28.11 -16.56 -9.65
C ASP A 70 -28.97 -17.62 -8.95
N PRO A 71 -28.79 -18.92 -9.22
CA PRO A 71 -29.59 -19.97 -8.59
C PRO A 71 -29.31 -20.11 -7.09
N SER A 72 -28.13 -19.67 -6.62
CA SER A 72 -27.75 -19.70 -5.20
C SER A 72 -28.41 -18.59 -4.39
N TYR A 73 -28.94 -17.55 -5.06
CA TYR A 73 -29.58 -16.40 -4.43
C TYR A 73 -30.95 -16.07 -5.05
N HIS A 74 -31.84 -17.06 -5.04
CA HIS A 74 -33.24 -16.92 -5.48
C HIS A 74 -33.45 -16.39 -6.90
N GLY A 75 -32.48 -16.61 -7.79
CA GLY A 75 -32.56 -16.13 -9.18
C GLY A 75 -32.29 -14.63 -9.34
N ALA A 76 -31.62 -14.00 -8.39
CA ALA A 76 -31.27 -12.59 -8.49
C ALA A 76 -30.34 -12.32 -9.68
N VAL A 77 -30.61 -11.23 -10.39
CA VAL A 77 -29.74 -10.67 -11.43
C VAL A 77 -29.10 -9.41 -10.83
N TYR A 78 -27.81 -9.47 -10.49
CA TYR A 78 -27.17 -8.39 -9.74
C TYR A 78 -27.16 -7.06 -10.49
N ALA A 79 -27.02 -7.10 -11.80
CA ALA A 79 -27.10 -5.92 -12.66
C ALA A 79 -28.47 -5.20 -12.60
N ASP A 80 -29.53 -5.87 -12.18
CA ASP A 80 -30.87 -5.29 -12.04
C ASP A 80 -31.10 -4.67 -10.66
N LEU A 81 -30.24 -4.97 -9.67
CA LEU A 81 -30.33 -4.42 -8.33
C LEU A 81 -29.79 -2.99 -8.21
N GLY A 82 -29.29 -2.44 -9.33
CA GLY A 82 -28.71 -1.08 -9.40
C GLY A 82 -27.29 -1.01 -8.86
N ALA A 83 -26.85 0.19 -8.56
CA ALA A 83 -25.61 0.41 -7.84
C ALA A 83 -25.83 0.05 -6.37
N PRO A 84 -24.96 -0.73 -5.76
CA PRO A 84 -23.63 -1.25 -6.12
C PRO A 84 -23.66 -2.78 -6.40
N ALA A 85 -23.87 -3.17 -7.64
CA ALA A 85 -24.01 -4.57 -8.06
C ALA A 85 -22.82 -5.45 -7.65
N TYR A 86 -21.60 -4.94 -7.79
CA TYR A 86 -20.38 -5.68 -7.44
C TYR A 86 -20.28 -5.94 -5.94
N ALA A 87 -20.53 -4.92 -5.12
CA ALA A 87 -20.48 -5.08 -3.67
C ALA A 87 -21.59 -6.01 -3.16
N LEU A 88 -22.77 -6.01 -3.81
CA LEU A 88 -23.87 -6.93 -3.47
C LEU A 88 -23.50 -8.37 -3.80
N GLU A 89 -22.99 -8.63 -4.99
CA GLU A 89 -22.56 -9.99 -5.39
C GLU A 89 -21.44 -10.50 -4.46
N ALA A 90 -20.40 -9.70 -4.21
CA ALA A 90 -19.34 -10.05 -3.27
C ALA A 90 -19.89 -10.37 -1.85
N ARG A 91 -20.98 -9.70 -1.44
CA ARG A 91 -21.60 -9.89 -0.13
C ARG A 91 -22.45 -11.15 -0.05
N VAL A 92 -23.27 -11.41 -1.06
CA VAL A 92 -24.24 -12.51 -1.02
C VAL A 92 -23.69 -13.84 -1.48
N GLN A 93 -22.61 -13.85 -2.26
CA GLN A 93 -21.88 -15.06 -2.65
C GLN A 93 -20.63 -15.26 -1.78
N LEU A 94 -19.60 -14.39 -1.94
CA LEU A 94 -18.30 -14.65 -1.34
C LEU A 94 -18.32 -14.51 0.19
N LEU A 95 -18.87 -13.42 0.73
CA LEU A 95 -18.89 -13.21 2.17
C LEU A 95 -19.80 -14.22 2.86
N ARG A 96 -21.01 -14.43 2.33
CA ARG A 96 -21.98 -15.38 2.93
C ARG A 96 -21.46 -16.82 2.88
N ASP A 97 -20.97 -17.25 1.72
CA ASP A 97 -20.67 -18.66 1.49
C ASP A 97 -19.26 -19.06 1.95
N LEU A 98 -18.28 -18.15 1.90
CA LEU A 98 -16.92 -18.37 2.37
C LEU A 98 -16.67 -17.87 3.80
N GLY A 99 -17.57 -17.05 4.34
CA GLY A 99 -17.48 -16.57 5.72
C GLY A 99 -16.40 -15.51 5.96
N SER A 100 -15.91 -14.83 4.91
CA SER A 100 -14.84 -13.82 5.00
C SER A 100 -15.34 -12.49 5.61
N ALA A 101 -16.04 -12.56 6.75
CA ALA A 101 -16.60 -11.41 7.45
C ALA A 101 -15.61 -10.82 8.45
N VAL A 102 -15.55 -9.49 8.53
CA VAL A 102 -14.79 -8.81 9.58
C VAL A 102 -15.46 -9.01 10.93
N SER A 103 -14.69 -9.31 11.98
CA SER A 103 -15.23 -9.37 13.33
C SER A 103 -15.69 -7.98 13.81
N PRO A 104 -16.75 -7.90 14.66
CA PRO A 104 -17.20 -6.61 15.21
C PRO A 104 -16.09 -5.86 15.95
N PHE A 105 -15.21 -6.57 16.65
CA PHE A 105 -14.09 -5.97 17.37
C PHE A 105 -13.05 -5.39 16.42
N ASN A 106 -12.69 -6.09 15.34
CA ASN A 106 -11.79 -5.54 14.32
C ASN A 106 -12.43 -4.33 13.61
N ALA A 107 -13.73 -4.38 13.32
CA ALA A 107 -14.44 -3.25 12.74
C ALA A 107 -14.39 -2.02 13.66
N PHE A 108 -14.57 -2.22 14.97
CA PHE A 108 -14.43 -1.15 15.97
C PHE A 108 -13.01 -0.54 15.96
N LEU A 109 -11.96 -1.38 16.01
CA LEU A 109 -10.57 -0.90 15.99
C LEU A 109 -10.24 -0.13 14.71
N ILE A 110 -10.74 -0.57 13.56
CA ILE A 110 -10.53 0.13 12.28
C ILE A 110 -11.29 1.45 12.26
N SER A 111 -12.52 1.50 12.78
CA SER A 111 -13.29 2.74 12.89
C SER A 111 -12.56 3.77 13.76
N GLN A 112 -11.99 3.34 14.88
CA GLN A 112 -11.12 4.21 15.71
C GLN A 112 -9.91 4.73 14.93
N GLY A 113 -9.27 3.87 14.14
CA GLY A 113 -8.14 4.28 13.28
C GLY A 113 -8.56 5.32 12.23
N LEU A 114 -9.75 5.18 11.64
CA LEU A 114 -10.25 6.10 10.63
C LEU A 114 -10.46 7.53 11.16
N GLU A 115 -10.82 7.70 12.42
CA GLU A 115 -11.04 9.01 13.04
C GLU A 115 -9.78 9.89 13.01
N THR A 116 -8.59 9.29 13.05
CA THR A 116 -7.31 10.00 13.01
C THR A 116 -6.55 9.85 11.69
N LEU A 117 -7.18 9.31 10.66
CA LEU A 117 -6.52 8.98 9.40
C LEU A 117 -5.79 10.18 8.79
N SER A 118 -6.47 11.32 8.67
CA SER A 118 -5.89 12.52 8.04
C SER A 118 -4.65 13.01 8.76
N LEU A 119 -4.70 13.10 10.09
CA LEU A 119 -3.58 13.53 10.94
C LEU A 119 -2.39 12.58 10.82
N ARG A 120 -2.66 11.26 10.80
CA ARG A 120 -1.60 10.26 10.65
C ARG A 120 -0.96 10.32 9.28
N ILE A 121 -1.76 10.40 8.21
CA ILE A 121 -1.23 10.43 6.85
C ILE A 121 -0.42 11.69 6.59
N GLU A 122 -0.83 12.86 7.09
CA GLU A 122 -0.03 14.09 7.02
C GLU A 122 1.33 13.92 7.68
N ARG A 123 1.38 13.32 8.87
CA ARG A 123 2.63 13.05 9.58
C ARG A 123 3.48 12.01 8.85
N HIS A 124 2.89 10.91 8.38
CA HIS A 124 3.58 9.91 7.57
C HIS A 124 4.25 10.53 6.34
N VAL A 125 3.50 11.35 5.58
CA VAL A 125 4.01 12.02 4.37
C VAL A 125 5.13 12.98 4.71
N SER A 126 4.95 13.82 5.73
CA SER A 126 5.97 14.78 6.17
C SER A 126 7.27 14.07 6.57
N ASN A 127 7.17 13.01 7.37
CA ASN A 127 8.33 12.23 7.79
C ASN A 127 8.99 11.52 6.59
N ALA A 128 8.20 10.91 5.69
CA ALA A 128 8.72 10.22 4.52
C ALA A 128 9.45 11.18 3.55
N GLN A 129 8.95 12.39 3.38
CA GLN A 129 9.61 13.40 2.57
C GLN A 129 10.99 13.73 3.14
N ALA A 130 11.06 14.02 4.45
CA ALA A 130 12.32 14.33 5.12
C ALA A 130 13.31 13.15 5.09
N VAL A 131 12.83 11.92 5.27
CA VAL A 131 13.65 10.70 5.16
C VAL A 131 14.16 10.51 3.74
N ALA A 132 13.33 10.69 2.72
CA ALA A 132 13.74 10.54 1.32
C ALA A 132 14.80 11.58 0.93
N GLU A 133 14.64 12.84 1.34
CA GLU A 133 15.62 13.89 1.14
C GLU A 133 16.94 13.55 1.84
N PHE A 134 16.90 13.19 3.12
CA PHE A 134 18.06 12.75 3.88
C PHE A 134 18.82 11.61 3.20
N LEU A 135 18.11 10.59 2.68
CA LEU A 135 18.74 9.44 2.02
C LEU A 135 19.43 9.82 0.72
N THR A 136 18.93 10.83 -0.02
CA THR A 136 19.60 11.29 -1.26
C THR A 136 20.96 11.94 -1.01
N GLU A 137 21.22 12.39 0.21
CA GLU A 137 22.48 13.03 0.60
C GLU A 137 23.53 12.04 1.11
N GLN A 138 23.18 10.77 1.26
CA GLN A 138 24.08 9.78 1.86
C GLN A 138 25.01 9.15 0.81
N PRO A 139 26.33 9.14 1.06
CA PRO A 139 27.31 8.70 0.04
C PRO A 139 27.23 7.21 -0.29
N ASN A 140 26.70 6.38 0.61
CA ASN A 140 26.53 4.95 0.43
C ASN A 140 25.13 4.54 -0.10
N VAL A 141 24.27 5.51 -0.40
CA VAL A 141 22.97 5.30 -1.05
C VAL A 141 23.08 5.62 -2.54
N THR A 142 22.85 4.63 -3.38
CA THR A 142 23.03 4.77 -4.84
C THR A 142 21.81 5.33 -5.56
N TRP A 143 20.60 5.05 -5.02
CA TRP A 143 19.35 5.63 -5.49
C TRP A 143 18.28 5.60 -4.39
N VAL A 144 17.30 6.48 -4.53
CA VAL A 144 16.11 6.56 -3.68
C VAL A 144 14.87 6.59 -4.57
N SER A 145 13.94 5.66 -4.33
CA SER A 145 12.64 5.59 -5.00
C SER A 145 11.55 6.15 -4.08
N TYR A 146 11.18 7.39 -4.33
CA TYR A 146 10.06 8.05 -3.67
C TYR A 146 9.44 9.08 -4.61
N ALA A 147 8.14 8.99 -4.84
CA ALA A 147 7.46 9.84 -5.82
C ALA A 147 7.36 11.32 -5.42
N GLY A 148 7.66 11.65 -4.16
CA GLY A 148 7.74 13.02 -3.63
C GLY A 148 9.08 13.74 -3.93
N LEU A 149 10.10 13.05 -4.43
CA LEU A 149 11.37 13.67 -4.81
C LEU A 149 11.29 14.26 -6.23
N PRO A 150 11.80 15.49 -6.46
CA PRO A 150 11.83 16.08 -7.80
C PRO A 150 12.60 15.25 -8.84
N SER A 151 13.57 14.43 -8.40
CA SER A 151 14.32 13.50 -9.24
C SER A 151 13.53 12.26 -9.67
N SER A 152 12.39 12.00 -9.05
CA SER A 152 11.55 10.83 -9.38
C SER A 152 10.90 11.01 -10.75
N PRO A 153 10.92 9.98 -11.63
CA PRO A 153 10.20 10.01 -12.90
C PRO A 153 8.67 10.13 -12.73
N TRP A 154 8.17 9.89 -11.52
CA TRP A 154 6.76 9.94 -11.18
C TRP A 154 6.33 11.23 -10.47
N TYR A 155 7.25 12.17 -10.21
CA TYR A 155 7.02 13.36 -9.41
C TYR A 155 5.83 14.19 -9.91
N GLU A 156 5.81 14.58 -11.20
CA GLU A 156 4.73 15.39 -11.74
C GLU A 156 3.37 14.66 -11.76
N ARG A 157 3.41 13.32 -11.96
CA ARG A 157 2.20 12.52 -11.88
C ARG A 157 1.68 12.42 -10.45
N ALA A 158 2.57 12.22 -9.48
CA ALA A 158 2.23 12.18 -8.06
C ALA A 158 1.62 13.51 -7.59
N ARG A 159 2.24 14.64 -7.94
CA ARG A 159 1.69 15.96 -7.61
C ARG A 159 0.28 16.20 -8.17
N ARG A 160 0.02 15.70 -9.35
CA ARG A 160 -1.31 15.84 -9.99
C ARG A 160 -2.37 14.95 -9.36
N LEU A 161 -2.05 13.68 -9.06
CA LEU A 161 -3.00 12.69 -8.56
C LEU A 161 -3.14 12.69 -7.04
N ALA A 162 -2.06 13.00 -6.34
CA ALA A 162 -1.95 13.02 -4.89
C ALA A 162 -1.34 14.35 -4.40
N PRO A 163 -2.04 15.48 -4.56
CA PRO A 163 -1.49 16.80 -4.24
C PRO A 163 -1.16 16.99 -2.76
N ARG A 164 -1.67 16.12 -1.88
CA ARG A 164 -1.41 16.13 -0.43
C ARG A 164 -0.16 15.36 -0.03
N GLY A 165 0.52 14.68 -0.97
CA GLY A 165 1.77 13.96 -0.73
C GLY A 165 1.86 12.59 -1.39
N ALA A 166 3.06 12.02 -1.38
CA ALA A 166 3.40 10.81 -2.14
C ALA A 166 3.37 9.51 -1.31
N GLY A 167 2.70 9.52 -0.16
CA GLY A 167 2.65 8.36 0.75
C GLY A 167 3.87 8.27 1.66
N ALA A 168 4.10 7.08 2.24
CA ALA A 168 5.17 6.90 3.23
C ALA A 168 5.96 5.58 3.05
N VAL A 169 5.97 5.05 1.84
CA VAL A 169 6.81 3.88 1.49
C VAL A 169 7.96 4.36 0.63
N ILE A 170 9.17 4.05 1.03
CA ILE A 170 10.42 4.45 0.36
C ILE A 170 11.22 3.19 0.05
N GLY A 171 11.75 3.07 -1.16
CA GLY A 171 12.80 2.14 -1.52
C GLY A 171 14.12 2.88 -1.70
N PHE A 172 15.22 2.29 -1.26
CA PHE A 172 16.56 2.82 -1.57
C PHE A 172 17.58 1.69 -1.66
N GLU A 173 18.70 1.94 -2.32
CA GLU A 173 19.75 0.96 -2.56
C GLU A 173 21.02 1.31 -1.81
N LEU A 174 21.60 0.36 -1.10
CA LEU A 174 22.93 0.46 -0.48
C LEU A 174 24.01 -0.10 -1.40
N ALA A 175 25.10 0.65 -1.57
CA ALA A 175 26.21 0.29 -2.45
C ALA A 175 26.88 -1.05 -2.11
N GLY A 176 26.88 -1.48 -0.85
CA GLY A 176 27.49 -2.72 -0.39
C GLY A 176 26.65 -4.00 -0.58
N GLY A 177 25.54 -3.92 -1.33
CA GLY A 177 24.70 -5.07 -1.66
C GLY A 177 24.07 -5.78 -0.46
N VAL A 178 23.94 -7.11 -0.54
CA VAL A 178 23.22 -7.92 0.47
C VAL A 178 23.77 -7.75 1.88
N ASP A 179 25.09 -7.75 2.03
CA ASP A 179 25.71 -7.67 3.35
C ASP A 179 25.55 -6.29 3.98
N ALA A 180 25.61 -5.22 3.20
CA ALA A 180 25.31 -3.88 3.66
C ALA A 180 23.83 -3.74 4.09
N GLY A 181 22.90 -4.27 3.28
CA GLY A 181 21.48 -4.29 3.60
C GLY A 181 21.17 -5.00 4.92
N LYS A 182 21.79 -6.17 5.15
CA LYS A 182 21.65 -6.92 6.42
C LYS A 182 22.18 -6.12 7.61
N ARG A 183 23.43 -5.64 7.54
CA ARG A 183 24.04 -4.85 8.64
C ARG A 183 23.21 -3.60 8.95
N PHE A 184 22.75 -2.92 7.91
CA PHE A 184 21.88 -1.75 8.07
C PHE A 184 20.64 -2.08 8.89
N VAL A 185 19.86 -3.09 8.47
CA VAL A 185 18.59 -3.45 9.12
C VAL A 185 18.80 -3.96 10.54
N GLU A 186 19.88 -4.74 10.78
CA GLU A 186 20.20 -5.29 12.10
C GLU A 186 20.66 -4.22 13.11
N ALA A 187 21.17 -3.09 12.64
CA ALA A 187 21.63 -2.00 13.50
C ALA A 187 20.51 -1.04 13.94
N LEU A 188 19.35 -1.07 13.27
CA LEU A 188 18.22 -0.21 13.60
C LEU A 188 17.57 -0.65 14.91
N THR A 189 17.20 0.31 15.74
CA THR A 189 16.58 0.09 17.05
C THR A 189 15.16 0.65 17.15
N LEU A 190 14.87 1.74 16.43
CA LEU A 190 13.54 2.34 16.34
C LEU A 190 12.68 1.63 15.29
N HIS A 191 13.24 1.42 14.08
CA HIS A 191 12.53 0.73 13.02
C HIS A 191 12.34 -0.75 13.35
N SER A 192 11.10 -1.22 13.32
CA SER A 192 10.82 -2.65 13.47
C SER A 192 11.13 -3.41 12.19
N HIS A 193 11.91 -4.50 12.29
CA HIS A 193 12.22 -5.38 11.16
C HIS A 193 11.02 -6.30 10.87
N VAL A 194 10.05 -5.78 10.14
CA VAL A 194 8.77 -6.46 9.83
C VAL A 194 8.34 -6.18 8.39
N ALA A 195 8.00 -7.24 7.68
CA ALA A 195 7.46 -7.16 6.30
C ALA A 195 6.00 -6.68 6.29
N ASN A 196 5.76 -5.48 6.79
CA ASN A 196 4.46 -4.82 6.77
C ASN A 196 4.59 -3.38 6.28
N ILE A 197 3.47 -2.68 6.13
CA ILE A 197 3.36 -1.25 5.80
C ILE A 197 2.13 -0.67 6.50
N GLY A 198 2.05 0.66 6.60
CA GLY A 198 0.83 1.33 7.05
C GLY A 198 0.57 1.25 8.54
N ASP A 199 1.62 1.08 9.33
CA ASP A 199 1.62 1.14 10.79
C ASP A 199 2.09 2.53 11.24
N VAL A 200 1.62 2.99 12.40
CA VAL A 200 2.12 4.21 13.04
C VAL A 200 3.61 4.11 13.39
N ARG A 201 4.13 2.91 13.54
CA ARG A 201 5.56 2.63 13.75
C ARG A 201 6.31 2.57 12.43
N SER A 202 7.55 3.06 12.45
CA SER A 202 8.48 2.88 11.33
C SER A 202 8.90 1.43 11.19
N LEU A 203 8.81 0.90 9.96
CA LEU A 203 9.13 -0.48 9.63
C LEU A 203 10.19 -0.53 8.54
N VAL A 204 11.02 -1.56 8.59
CA VAL A 204 12.09 -1.80 7.61
C VAL A 204 12.15 -3.26 7.20
N ILE A 205 12.50 -3.50 5.94
CA ILE A 205 12.95 -4.81 5.47
C ILE A 205 14.09 -4.67 4.48
N HIS A 206 14.93 -5.70 4.42
CA HIS A 206 15.85 -5.97 3.31
C HIS A 206 15.27 -7.13 2.49
N PRO A 207 14.57 -6.87 1.36
CA PRO A 207 13.78 -7.88 0.65
C PRO A 207 14.57 -9.09 0.20
N ALA A 208 15.79 -8.90 -0.29
CA ALA A 208 16.64 -9.99 -0.79
C ALA A 208 16.94 -11.05 0.28
N SER A 209 17.10 -10.66 1.55
CA SER A 209 17.38 -11.61 2.63
C SER A 209 16.16 -12.05 3.43
N THR A 210 14.96 -11.52 3.12
CA THR A 210 13.73 -11.79 3.86
C THR A 210 12.61 -12.28 2.95
N THR A 211 11.78 -11.40 2.45
CA THR A 211 10.56 -11.74 1.68
C THR A 211 10.84 -12.42 0.34
N HIS A 212 12.04 -12.29 -0.22
CA HIS A 212 12.44 -12.87 -1.49
C HIS A 212 13.65 -13.83 -1.34
N SER A 213 13.98 -14.23 -0.12
CA SER A 213 15.16 -15.06 0.16
C SER A 213 15.12 -16.47 -0.48
N GLN A 214 13.95 -16.94 -0.88
CA GLN A 214 13.75 -18.21 -1.57
C GLN A 214 13.97 -18.14 -3.10
N LEU A 215 14.08 -16.93 -3.65
CA LEU A 215 14.31 -16.71 -5.08
C LEU A 215 15.82 -16.72 -5.37
N THR A 216 16.19 -17.20 -6.57
CA THR A 216 17.55 -17.02 -7.09
C THR A 216 17.87 -15.55 -7.31
N PRO A 217 19.16 -15.14 -7.39
CA PRO A 217 19.52 -13.75 -7.68
C PRO A 217 18.89 -13.22 -8.98
N GLU A 218 18.79 -14.03 -10.02
CA GLU A 218 18.17 -13.68 -11.30
C GLU A 218 16.65 -13.45 -11.14
N GLU A 219 15.97 -14.30 -10.38
CA GLU A 219 14.54 -14.16 -10.09
C GLU A 219 14.28 -12.92 -9.21
N GLN A 220 15.14 -12.64 -8.24
CA GLN A 220 15.08 -11.42 -7.43
C GLN A 220 15.18 -10.18 -8.31
N LEU A 221 16.16 -10.12 -9.21
CA LEU A 221 16.30 -9.00 -10.17
C LEU A 221 15.09 -8.91 -11.10
N GLY A 222 14.57 -10.03 -11.58
CA GLY A 222 13.33 -10.07 -12.38
C GLY A 222 12.11 -9.54 -11.63
N ALA A 223 12.07 -9.70 -10.31
CA ALA A 223 11.06 -9.14 -9.42
C ALA A 223 11.33 -7.69 -9.00
N GLY A 224 12.42 -7.07 -9.48
CA GLY A 224 12.82 -5.71 -9.11
C GLY A 224 13.51 -5.60 -7.75
N VAL A 225 13.98 -6.72 -7.20
CA VAL A 225 14.70 -6.76 -5.92
C VAL A 225 16.19 -6.83 -6.20
N THR A 226 16.87 -5.70 -6.02
CA THR A 226 18.31 -5.59 -6.13
C THR A 226 19.01 -6.02 -4.82
N PRO A 227 20.31 -6.39 -4.85
CA PRO A 227 20.98 -6.95 -3.67
C PRO A 227 21.02 -6.04 -2.45
N GLY A 228 21.11 -4.73 -2.63
CA GLY A 228 21.17 -3.74 -1.54
C GLY A 228 19.86 -3.00 -1.30
N LEU A 229 18.75 -3.43 -1.94
CA LEU A 229 17.44 -2.79 -1.77
C LEU A 229 16.97 -2.88 -0.33
N VAL A 230 16.67 -1.74 0.25
CA VAL A 230 15.97 -1.60 1.53
C VAL A 230 14.62 -0.92 1.28
N ARG A 231 13.56 -1.42 1.92
CA ARG A 231 12.25 -0.78 1.94
C ARG A 231 11.93 -0.28 3.33
N LEU A 232 11.59 1.00 3.41
CA LEU A 232 11.04 1.63 4.61
C LEU A 232 9.54 1.84 4.46
N ALA A 233 8.80 1.64 5.53
CA ALA A 233 7.47 2.20 5.73
C ALA A 233 7.58 3.17 6.89
N VAL A 234 7.64 4.46 6.59
CA VAL A 234 7.96 5.50 7.56
C VAL A 234 6.75 5.75 8.46
N GLY A 235 6.96 5.73 9.77
CA GLY A 235 5.94 5.93 10.80
C GLY A 235 5.69 7.40 11.14
N ILE A 236 5.06 7.61 12.31
CA ILE A 236 4.67 8.94 12.79
C ILE A 236 5.50 9.40 14.00
N GLU A 237 6.57 8.71 14.33
CA GLU A 237 7.50 9.06 15.40
C GLU A 237 8.12 10.44 15.15
N GLY A 238 8.87 10.96 16.12
CA GLY A 238 9.65 12.18 15.95
C GLY A 238 10.64 12.05 14.79
N ILE A 239 10.63 13.01 13.85
CA ILE A 239 11.51 12.92 12.67
C ILE A 239 13.00 12.86 13.06
N ALA A 240 13.40 13.55 14.13
CA ALA A 240 14.78 13.50 14.62
C ALA A 240 15.17 12.07 15.02
N ASP A 241 14.31 11.36 15.76
CA ASP A 241 14.56 9.99 16.20
C ASP A 241 14.63 9.02 15.01
N ILE A 242 13.74 9.20 14.01
CA ILE A 242 13.78 8.40 12.76
C ILE A 242 15.12 8.61 12.05
N LEU A 243 15.56 9.86 11.86
CA LEU A 243 16.80 10.16 11.17
C LEU A 243 18.04 9.70 11.95
N ASP A 244 18.02 9.76 13.27
CA ASP A 244 19.13 9.30 14.11
C ASP A 244 19.28 7.78 14.02
N ASP A 245 18.17 7.04 14.04
CA ASP A 245 18.18 5.58 13.85
C ASP A 245 18.72 5.19 12.46
N LEU A 246 18.28 5.90 11.40
CA LEU A 246 18.80 5.69 10.04
C LEU A 246 20.29 6.02 9.92
N ARG A 247 20.79 7.08 10.58
CA ARG A 247 22.23 7.40 10.64
C ARG A 247 23.03 6.26 11.27
N ALA A 248 22.53 5.72 12.39
CA ALA A 248 23.18 4.59 13.06
C ALA A 248 23.25 3.37 12.14
N GLY A 249 22.16 3.03 11.43
CA GLY A 249 22.14 1.95 10.45
C GLY A 249 23.11 2.18 9.29
N LEU A 250 23.14 3.37 8.71
CA LEU A 250 24.05 3.72 7.61
C LEU A 250 25.53 3.66 8.03
N ALA A 251 25.85 4.05 9.25
CA ALA A 251 27.22 3.96 9.78
C ALA A 251 27.72 2.51 9.89
N THR A 252 26.84 1.55 10.16
CA THR A 252 27.21 0.12 10.25
C THR A 252 27.15 -0.60 8.89
N ALA A 253 26.37 -0.08 7.95
CA ALA A 253 26.30 -0.65 6.60
C ALA A 253 27.66 -0.67 5.93
N GLY A 254 28.57 0.20 6.29
CA GLY A 254 29.99 0.33 5.96
C GLY A 254 30.31 0.07 4.48
N VAL A 255 30.68 1.10 3.76
CA VAL A 255 31.39 0.97 2.49
C VAL A 255 32.82 1.40 2.74
#